data_0d95d834e719c2c84f7878df238f7c0a
#
_entry.id   0d95d834e719c2c84f7878df238f7c0a
#
_cell.length_a   1.000
_cell.length_b   1.000
_cell.length_c   1.000
_cell.angle_alpha   90.00
_cell.angle_beta   90.00
_cell.angle_gamma   90.00
#
_symmetry.space_group_name_H-M   'P 1'
#
loop_
_entity.id
_entity.type
_entity.pdbx_description
1 polymer ?
#
loop_
_entity_poly.entity_id
_entity_poly.type
_entity_poly.pdbx_seq_one_letter_code
_entity_poly.pdbx_strand_id
1 'polypeptide(L)'
;MTDNHSSNFVSILRDIAGELKLEIRDYSSDWAFRLSDGRREAFIVGYQFPLNTSTAREICQDKALASEILTDLGIPNVPHIFLPAPEISAYMDTVDPEAVCAGLLKTRPYAVVKDNYGTGGHRVLRVRTLEEFRAAYASVLEKSRAACISPYYDIREEYRVILLKNRPMLTIRKERASVTGDGIRTLRELIPDSLREKSYIRNLEQDVLSGIPRAGEKVNLNWKHNLGQGAAGVIVKDPKILRKLHALAKRAAAAVKADFLSVDIIDAEGKLQVLEMNGGVMMEHFSGQDAECRSIAKRIYKKAVRMLFED
;
A
#
# COMPACT_ATOMS: atom_id res chain seq x y z
N MET A 1 18.68 -8.47 26.03
CA MET A 1 18.32 -7.05 25.88
C MET A 1 17.69 -6.93 24.52
N THR A 2 16.37 -6.89 24.42
CA THR A 2 15.66 -6.68 23.16
C THR A 2 15.85 -5.22 22.79
N ASP A 3 16.55 -4.97 21.70
CA ASP A 3 16.61 -3.64 21.09
C ASP A 3 15.19 -3.17 20.81
N ASN A 4 14.72 -2.28 21.65
CA ASN A 4 13.41 -1.65 21.55
C ASN A 4 13.51 -0.60 20.43
N HIS A 5 13.57 -1.04 19.17
CA HIS A 5 13.53 -0.15 18.02
C HIS A 5 12.10 0.41 17.93
N SER A 6 11.89 1.54 18.59
CA SER A 6 10.71 2.38 18.36
C SER A 6 10.60 2.62 16.85
N SER A 7 9.38 2.43 16.27
CA SER A 7 9.18 2.69 14.83
C SER A 7 9.52 4.14 14.48
N ASN A 8 9.90 4.39 13.23
CA ASN A 8 10.17 5.75 12.76
C ASN A 8 8.97 6.69 13.02
N PHE A 9 7.76 6.17 12.84
CA PHE A 9 6.53 6.92 13.10
C PHE A 9 6.44 7.38 14.57
N VAL A 10 6.66 6.48 15.51
CA VAL A 10 6.59 6.77 16.95
C VAL A 10 7.63 7.83 17.33
N SER A 11 8.87 7.66 16.89
CA SER A 11 9.94 8.64 17.11
C SER A 11 9.59 10.01 16.51
N ILE A 12 9.06 10.04 15.27
CA ILE A 12 8.61 11.27 14.62
C ILE A 12 7.46 11.92 15.38
N LEU A 13 6.50 11.13 15.89
CA LEU A 13 5.34 11.65 16.61
C LEU A 13 5.75 12.28 17.95
N ARG A 14 6.69 11.65 18.68
CA ARG A 14 7.26 12.21 19.91
C ARG A 14 8.03 13.51 19.65
N ASP A 15 8.82 13.57 18.59
CA ASP A 15 9.48 14.81 18.15
C ASP A 15 8.48 15.92 17.87
N ILE A 16 7.37 15.62 17.16
CA ILE A 16 6.32 16.57 16.82
C ILE A 16 5.62 17.07 18.09
N ALA A 17 5.30 16.19 19.02
CA ALA A 17 4.68 16.56 20.30
C ALA A 17 5.57 17.53 21.08
N GLY A 18 6.89 17.28 21.16
CA GLY A 18 7.85 18.19 21.80
C GLY A 18 7.91 19.56 21.12
N GLU A 19 7.98 19.59 19.77
CA GLU A 19 8.01 20.84 18.99
C GLU A 19 6.71 21.69 19.11
N LEU A 20 5.57 21.03 19.27
CA LEU A 20 4.26 21.66 19.41
C LEU A 20 3.86 21.90 20.87
N LYS A 21 4.71 21.51 21.82
CA LYS A 21 4.46 21.57 23.27
C LYS A 21 3.17 20.85 23.69
N LEU A 22 2.94 19.67 23.06
CA LEU A 22 1.83 18.79 23.40
C LEU A 22 2.30 17.74 24.39
N GLU A 23 1.45 17.45 25.37
CA GLU A 23 1.58 16.23 26.15
C GLU A 23 1.30 15.04 25.25
N ILE A 24 2.16 13.99 25.33
CA ILE A 24 1.97 12.73 24.63
C ILE A 24 1.94 11.58 25.62
N ARG A 25 0.93 10.72 25.51
CA ARG A 25 0.81 9.48 26.27
C ARG A 25 0.57 8.32 25.31
N ASP A 26 1.34 7.27 25.45
CA ASP A 26 1.19 6.03 24.67
C ASP A 26 0.34 4.99 25.39
N TYR A 27 -0.27 4.10 24.59
CA TYR A 27 -1.08 2.99 25.02
C TYR A 27 -0.76 1.77 24.16
N SER A 28 -0.95 0.58 24.74
CA SER A 28 -0.80 -0.70 24.05
C SER A 28 0.55 -0.82 23.33
N SER A 29 1.65 -0.53 24.06
CA SER A 29 3.03 -0.63 23.54
C SER A 29 3.24 0.15 22.25
N ASP A 30 3.03 1.46 22.28
CA ASP A 30 3.21 2.38 21.16
C ASP A 30 2.22 2.16 19.97
N TRP A 31 1.09 1.47 20.22
CA TRP A 31 0.05 1.30 19.19
C TRP A 31 -0.92 2.48 19.11
N ALA A 32 -1.22 3.12 20.23
CA ALA A 32 -2.10 4.28 20.28
C ALA A 32 -1.49 5.40 21.11
N PHE A 33 -1.80 6.65 20.77
CA PHE A 33 -1.28 7.87 21.41
C PHE A 33 -2.41 8.84 21.69
N ARG A 34 -2.38 9.43 22.88
CA ARG A 34 -3.14 10.64 23.21
C ARG A 34 -2.20 11.82 23.12
N LEU A 35 -2.58 12.84 22.38
CA LEU A 35 -1.94 14.15 22.33
C LEU A 35 -2.85 15.15 23.03
N SER A 36 -2.31 16.08 23.81
CA SER A 36 -3.08 17.11 24.52
C SER A 36 -2.31 18.45 24.58
N ASP A 37 -3.02 19.55 24.37
CA ASP A 37 -2.52 20.92 24.62
C ASP A 37 -3.00 21.49 25.97
N GLY A 38 -3.63 20.64 26.79
CA GLY A 38 -4.26 21.01 28.06
C GLY A 38 -5.72 21.51 27.95
N ARG A 39 -6.20 21.75 26.72
CA ARG A 39 -7.59 22.15 26.44
C ARG A 39 -8.29 21.15 25.53
N ARG A 40 -7.59 20.65 24.55
CA ARG A 40 -8.06 19.67 23.55
C ARG A 40 -7.25 18.39 23.64
N GLU A 41 -7.87 17.30 23.24
CA GLU A 41 -7.23 15.99 23.17
C GLU A 41 -7.50 15.36 21.82
N ALA A 42 -6.53 14.64 21.30
CA ALA A 42 -6.66 13.86 20.07
C ALA A 42 -6.01 12.49 20.24
N PHE A 43 -6.66 11.45 19.70
CA PHE A 43 -6.11 10.09 19.69
C PHE A 43 -5.64 9.73 18.29
N ILE A 44 -4.45 9.13 18.21
CA ILE A 44 -3.90 8.54 16.99
C ILE A 44 -3.73 7.05 17.26
N VAL A 45 -4.29 6.20 16.40
CA VAL A 45 -4.22 4.73 16.56
C VAL A 45 -3.52 4.13 15.35
N GLY A 46 -2.36 3.50 15.55
CA GLY A 46 -1.47 3.13 14.45
C GLY A 46 -1.15 4.37 13.60
N TYR A 47 -1.48 4.32 12.31
CA TYR A 47 -1.30 5.45 11.39
C TYR A 47 -2.61 6.22 11.11
N GLN A 48 -3.66 5.99 11.91
CA GLN A 48 -4.97 6.62 11.76
C GLN A 48 -5.04 7.91 12.58
N PHE A 49 -5.19 9.02 11.91
CA PHE A 49 -5.43 10.33 12.51
C PHE A 49 -6.95 10.61 12.54
N PRO A 50 -7.49 11.29 13.55
CA PRO A 50 -8.93 11.62 13.65
C PRO A 50 -9.33 12.75 12.68
N LEU A 51 -8.83 12.72 11.45
CA LEU A 51 -9.14 13.63 10.37
C LEU A 51 -10.14 13.04 9.39
N ASN A 52 -10.19 11.70 9.29
CA ASN A 52 -11.16 10.99 8.48
C ASN A 52 -12.36 10.58 9.33
N THR A 53 -13.56 10.63 8.75
CA THR A 53 -14.73 10.00 9.36
C THR A 53 -14.55 8.49 9.42
N SER A 54 -15.26 7.80 10.31
CA SER A 54 -15.27 6.33 10.37
C SER A 54 -15.68 5.73 9.02
N THR A 55 -16.70 6.28 8.37
CA THR A 55 -17.18 5.82 7.06
C THR A 55 -16.10 5.95 5.99
N ALA A 56 -15.42 7.09 5.90
CA ALA A 56 -14.33 7.27 4.93
C ALA A 56 -13.18 6.29 5.17
N ARG A 57 -12.88 6.01 6.43
CA ARG A 57 -11.89 5.01 6.82
C ARG A 57 -12.29 3.60 6.39
N GLU A 58 -13.53 3.18 6.69
CA GLU A 58 -14.03 1.85 6.30
C GLU A 58 -14.01 1.66 4.77
N ILE A 59 -14.44 2.67 4.00
CA ILE A 59 -14.37 2.63 2.53
C ILE A 59 -12.91 2.46 2.07
N CYS A 60 -11.96 3.20 2.64
CA CYS A 60 -10.56 3.08 2.25
C CYS A 60 -9.93 1.72 2.62
N GLN A 61 -10.45 1.03 3.65
CA GLN A 61 -9.95 -0.28 4.07
C GLN A 61 -10.52 -1.42 3.22
N ASP A 62 -11.71 -1.26 2.66
CA ASP A 62 -12.40 -2.24 1.83
C ASP A 62 -12.07 -2.00 0.35
N LYS A 63 -11.21 -2.86 -0.22
CA LYS A 63 -10.72 -2.70 -1.60
C LYS A 63 -11.83 -2.83 -2.62
N ALA A 64 -12.76 -3.76 -2.41
CA ALA A 64 -13.85 -4.00 -3.32
C ALA A 64 -14.86 -2.84 -3.28
N LEU A 65 -15.30 -2.42 -2.08
CA LEU A 65 -16.19 -1.29 -1.90
C LEU A 65 -15.60 0.01 -2.47
N ALA A 66 -14.34 0.29 -2.17
CA ALA A 66 -13.64 1.46 -2.71
C ALA A 66 -13.62 1.45 -4.25
N SER A 67 -13.30 0.29 -4.85
CA SER A 67 -13.29 0.11 -6.30
C SER A 67 -14.68 0.29 -6.92
N GLU A 68 -15.72 -0.24 -6.31
CA GLU A 68 -17.11 -0.09 -6.75
C GLU A 68 -17.54 1.38 -6.76
N ILE A 69 -17.31 2.10 -5.66
CA ILE A 69 -17.60 3.54 -5.56
C ILE A 69 -16.83 4.34 -6.64
N LEU A 70 -15.55 4.06 -6.82
CA LEU A 70 -14.75 4.75 -7.84
C LEU A 70 -15.27 4.47 -9.26
N THR A 71 -15.70 3.25 -9.53
CA THR A 71 -16.27 2.85 -10.81
C THR A 71 -17.60 3.56 -11.07
N ASP A 72 -18.49 3.58 -10.10
CA ASP A 72 -19.80 4.27 -10.19
C ASP A 72 -19.62 5.77 -10.48
N LEU A 73 -18.60 6.39 -9.89
CA LEU A 73 -18.28 7.80 -10.11
C LEU A 73 -17.38 8.06 -11.33
N GLY A 74 -17.15 7.07 -12.19
CA GLY A 74 -16.34 7.20 -13.41
C GLY A 74 -14.88 7.59 -13.13
N ILE A 75 -14.31 7.16 -12.00
CA ILE A 75 -12.92 7.38 -11.65
C ILE A 75 -12.09 6.15 -12.05
N PRO A 76 -11.08 6.31 -12.93
CA PRO A 76 -10.26 5.18 -13.37
C PRO A 76 -9.64 4.44 -12.17
N ASN A 77 -9.96 3.16 -12.06
CA ASN A 77 -9.45 2.31 -10.99
C ASN A 77 -9.27 0.86 -11.47
N VAL A 78 -8.53 0.08 -10.71
CA VAL A 78 -8.44 -1.37 -10.88
C VAL A 78 -9.69 -1.99 -10.27
N PRO A 79 -10.54 -2.69 -11.05
CA PRO A 79 -11.74 -3.30 -10.51
C PRO A 79 -11.38 -4.41 -9.52
N HIS A 80 -12.00 -4.38 -8.35
CA HIS A 80 -11.91 -5.40 -7.32
C HIS A 80 -13.30 -5.97 -7.08
N ILE A 81 -13.42 -7.28 -7.16
CA ILE A 81 -14.68 -8.00 -6.93
C ILE A 81 -14.60 -8.64 -5.55
N PHE A 82 -15.61 -8.39 -4.72
CA PHE A 82 -15.70 -8.93 -3.36
C PHE A 82 -15.99 -10.43 -3.38
N LEU A 83 -15.25 -11.19 -2.59
CA LEU A 83 -15.39 -12.63 -2.41
C LEU A 83 -15.47 -12.94 -0.91
N PRO A 84 -16.69 -12.99 -0.33
CA PRO A 84 -16.88 -13.24 1.10
C PRO A 84 -16.54 -14.67 1.48
N ALA A 85 -16.19 -14.89 2.74
CA ALA A 85 -16.12 -16.24 3.30
C ALA A 85 -17.51 -16.91 3.22
N PRO A 86 -17.58 -18.27 3.15
CA PRO A 86 -18.84 -19.00 3.00
C PRO A 86 -19.89 -18.63 4.07
N GLU A 87 -19.44 -18.37 5.30
CA GLU A 87 -20.31 -18.01 6.43
C GLU A 87 -20.99 -16.65 6.22
N ILE A 88 -20.35 -15.75 5.49
CA ILE A 88 -20.89 -14.41 5.17
C ILE A 88 -21.77 -14.51 3.92
N SER A 89 -21.42 -15.36 2.96
CA SER A 89 -22.17 -15.56 1.73
C SER A 89 -23.62 -15.99 1.98
N ALA A 90 -23.90 -16.63 3.12
CA ALA A 90 -25.25 -17.02 3.50
C ALA A 90 -26.20 -15.83 3.76
N TYR A 91 -25.67 -14.62 3.96
CA TYR A 91 -26.44 -13.42 4.29
C TYR A 91 -26.43 -12.36 3.17
N MET A 92 -25.86 -12.68 2.02
CA MET A 92 -25.68 -11.72 0.91
C MET A 92 -25.92 -12.44 -0.43
N ASP A 93 -26.48 -11.72 -1.39
CA ASP A 93 -26.42 -12.15 -2.77
C ASP A 93 -24.97 -12.03 -3.26
N THR A 94 -24.31 -13.16 -3.42
CA THR A 94 -22.90 -13.21 -3.81
C THR A 94 -22.72 -13.86 -5.18
N VAL A 95 -21.64 -13.45 -5.85
CA VAL A 95 -21.22 -14.09 -7.09
C VAL A 95 -20.50 -15.41 -6.77
N ASP A 96 -20.56 -16.36 -7.70
CA ASP A 96 -19.73 -17.56 -7.62
C ASP A 96 -18.25 -17.18 -7.79
N PRO A 97 -17.39 -17.38 -6.76
CA PRO A 97 -15.98 -17.00 -6.82
C PRO A 97 -15.20 -17.68 -7.95
N GLU A 98 -15.52 -18.94 -8.28
CA GLU A 98 -14.85 -19.66 -9.35
C GLU A 98 -15.27 -19.15 -10.74
N ALA A 99 -16.55 -18.83 -10.92
CA ALA A 99 -17.04 -18.26 -12.16
C ALA A 99 -16.42 -16.88 -12.43
N VAL A 100 -16.26 -16.05 -11.38
CA VAL A 100 -15.56 -14.76 -11.48
C VAL A 100 -14.11 -14.96 -11.90
N CYS A 101 -13.38 -15.84 -11.23
CA CYS A 101 -11.99 -16.14 -11.59
C CYS A 101 -11.87 -16.65 -13.02
N ALA A 102 -12.71 -17.61 -13.42
CA ALA A 102 -12.73 -18.15 -14.78
C ALA A 102 -13.02 -17.04 -15.82
N GLY A 103 -13.91 -16.10 -15.52
CA GLY A 103 -14.20 -14.96 -16.36
C GLY A 103 -12.97 -14.06 -16.57
N LEU A 104 -12.24 -13.75 -15.51
CA LEU A 104 -11.01 -12.95 -15.59
C LEU A 104 -9.91 -13.65 -16.38
N LEU A 105 -9.71 -14.94 -16.16
CA LEU A 105 -8.67 -15.74 -16.83
C LEU A 105 -8.94 -15.94 -18.33
N LYS A 106 -10.18 -15.74 -18.83
CA LYS A 106 -10.46 -15.72 -20.27
C LYS A 106 -9.88 -14.48 -20.98
N THR A 107 -9.69 -13.38 -20.26
CA THR A 107 -9.28 -12.10 -20.84
C THR A 107 -7.87 -11.68 -20.43
N ARG A 108 -7.31 -12.32 -19.38
CA ARG A 108 -6.01 -12.00 -18.81
C ARG A 108 -5.24 -13.28 -18.47
N PRO A 109 -3.88 -13.27 -18.60
CA PRO A 109 -3.08 -14.46 -18.31
C PRO A 109 -3.09 -14.83 -16.82
N TYR A 110 -3.45 -13.88 -15.96
CA TYR A 110 -3.52 -14.04 -14.50
C TYR A 110 -4.67 -13.23 -13.91
N ALA A 111 -5.14 -13.66 -12.74
CA ALA A 111 -5.92 -12.86 -11.82
C ALA A 111 -5.12 -12.66 -10.51
N VAL A 112 -5.53 -11.69 -9.69
CA VAL A 112 -4.89 -11.41 -8.39
C VAL A 112 -5.92 -11.56 -7.29
N VAL A 113 -5.68 -12.53 -6.41
CA VAL A 113 -6.47 -12.78 -5.19
C VAL A 113 -5.75 -12.14 -4.02
N LYS A 114 -6.47 -11.42 -3.17
CA LYS A 114 -5.90 -10.76 -1.99
C LYS A 114 -6.92 -10.61 -0.87
N ASP A 115 -6.43 -10.42 0.33
CA ASP A 115 -7.24 -10.04 1.48
C ASP A 115 -7.91 -8.69 1.21
N ASN A 116 -9.27 -8.65 1.28
CA ASN A 116 -10.04 -7.44 0.99
C ASN A 116 -9.68 -6.28 1.93
N TYR A 117 -9.35 -6.59 3.18
CA TYR A 117 -8.98 -5.65 4.24
C TYR A 117 -7.48 -5.63 4.54
N GLY A 118 -6.70 -6.46 3.85
CA GLY A 118 -5.28 -6.64 4.09
C GLY A 118 -4.45 -5.42 3.71
N THR A 119 -3.32 -5.25 4.39
CA THR A 119 -2.35 -4.18 4.19
C THR A 119 -0.95 -4.75 3.96
N GLY A 120 0.00 -3.91 3.51
CA GLY A 120 1.41 -4.30 3.42
C GLY A 120 1.73 -5.32 2.32
N GLY A 121 0.82 -5.59 1.38
CA GLY A 121 1.03 -6.56 0.29
C GLY A 121 1.11 -8.02 0.75
N HIS A 122 0.73 -8.31 2.01
CA HIS A 122 0.59 -9.67 2.50
C HIS A 122 -0.58 -10.38 1.81
N ARG A 123 -0.43 -11.68 1.52
CA ARG A 123 -1.44 -12.49 0.83
C ARG A 123 -2.01 -11.83 -0.43
N VAL A 124 -1.15 -11.23 -1.23
CA VAL A 124 -1.44 -10.82 -2.59
C VAL A 124 -0.88 -11.90 -3.51
N LEU A 125 -1.77 -12.71 -4.07
CA LEU A 125 -1.43 -13.94 -4.78
C LEU A 125 -1.87 -13.84 -6.24
N ARG A 126 -0.96 -14.14 -7.15
CA ARG A 126 -1.23 -14.20 -8.59
C ARG A 126 -1.59 -15.63 -8.95
N VAL A 127 -2.70 -15.81 -9.65
CA VAL A 127 -3.25 -17.12 -10.05
C VAL A 127 -3.50 -17.18 -11.55
N ARG A 128 -3.27 -18.33 -12.18
CA ARG A 128 -3.46 -18.60 -13.61
C ARG A 128 -4.41 -19.76 -13.91
N THR A 129 -4.77 -20.54 -12.87
CA THR A 129 -5.70 -21.67 -12.97
C THR A 129 -6.72 -21.60 -11.85
N LEU A 130 -7.84 -22.33 -12.00
CA LEU A 130 -8.84 -22.45 -10.94
C LEU A 130 -8.30 -23.21 -9.72
N GLU A 131 -7.37 -24.12 -9.90
CA GLU A 131 -6.71 -24.83 -8.81
C GLU A 131 -5.86 -23.87 -7.97
N GLU A 132 -5.01 -23.06 -8.62
CA GLU A 132 -4.25 -22.01 -7.94
C GLU A 132 -5.19 -20.99 -7.25
N PHE A 133 -6.32 -20.67 -7.87
CA PHE A 133 -7.32 -19.79 -7.28
C PHE A 133 -7.91 -20.38 -5.99
N ARG A 134 -8.35 -21.64 -5.99
CA ARG A 134 -8.90 -22.30 -4.79
C ARG A 134 -7.91 -22.29 -3.65
N ALA A 135 -6.65 -22.61 -3.92
CA ALA A 135 -5.58 -22.61 -2.93
C ALA A 135 -5.34 -21.16 -2.37
N ALA A 136 -5.26 -20.17 -3.26
CA ALA A 136 -5.07 -18.77 -2.89
C ALA A 136 -6.25 -18.22 -2.07
N TYR A 137 -7.48 -18.50 -2.51
CA TYR A 137 -8.70 -18.06 -1.85
C TYR A 137 -8.82 -18.67 -0.44
N ALA A 138 -8.62 -19.99 -0.31
CA ALA A 138 -8.60 -20.66 0.99
C ALA A 138 -7.54 -20.06 1.92
N SER A 139 -6.31 -19.86 1.43
CA SER A 139 -5.22 -19.26 2.22
C SER A 139 -5.51 -17.83 2.69
N VAL A 140 -6.25 -17.03 1.91
CA VAL A 140 -6.70 -15.70 2.36
C VAL A 140 -7.74 -15.84 3.46
N LEU A 141 -8.73 -16.72 3.29
CA LEU A 141 -9.82 -16.89 4.23
C LEU A 141 -9.42 -17.51 5.59
N GLU A 142 -8.29 -18.23 5.66
CA GLU A 142 -7.75 -18.71 6.95
C GLU A 142 -7.59 -17.59 8.00
N LYS A 143 -7.42 -16.34 7.57
CA LYS A 143 -7.11 -15.20 8.46
C LYS A 143 -7.93 -13.95 8.13
N SER A 144 -8.81 -14.01 7.15
CA SER A 144 -9.66 -12.89 6.73
C SER A 144 -11.09 -13.35 6.50
N ARG A 145 -12.04 -12.46 6.73
CA ARG A 145 -13.46 -12.72 6.50
C ARG A 145 -13.86 -12.59 5.03
N ALA A 146 -13.00 -12.00 4.21
CA ALA A 146 -13.24 -11.85 2.79
C ALA A 146 -11.94 -11.70 2.01
N ALA A 147 -11.93 -12.24 0.82
CA ALA A 147 -10.97 -11.93 -0.21
C ALA A 147 -11.57 -10.92 -1.21
N CYS A 148 -10.74 -10.35 -2.05
CA CYS A 148 -11.17 -9.75 -3.30
C CYS A 148 -10.30 -10.30 -4.45
N ILE A 149 -10.86 -10.27 -5.65
CA ILE A 149 -10.16 -10.65 -6.87
C ILE A 149 -10.16 -9.48 -7.87
N SER A 150 -9.07 -9.31 -8.58
CA SER A 150 -8.91 -8.30 -9.62
C SER A 150 -8.21 -8.88 -10.85
N PRO A 151 -8.38 -8.28 -12.04
CA PRO A 151 -7.50 -8.59 -13.18
C PRO A 151 -6.04 -8.33 -12.80
N TYR A 152 -5.14 -9.13 -13.36
CA TYR A 152 -3.71 -8.83 -13.30
C TYR A 152 -3.38 -7.77 -14.36
N TYR A 153 -2.60 -6.78 -13.94
CA TYR A 153 -1.99 -5.79 -14.83
C TYR A 153 -0.46 -5.92 -14.78
N ASP A 154 0.17 -5.85 -15.94
CA ASP A 154 1.63 -5.64 -15.98
C ASP A 154 1.91 -4.17 -15.66
N ILE A 155 2.23 -3.92 -14.40
CA ILE A 155 2.41 -2.57 -13.87
C ILE A 155 3.78 -2.05 -14.29
N ARG A 156 3.81 -1.03 -15.14
CA ARG A 156 5.03 -0.34 -15.53
C ARG A 156 5.59 0.48 -14.38
N GLU A 157 4.73 1.29 -13.75
CA GLU A 157 5.07 2.15 -12.64
C GLU A 157 3.94 2.16 -11.60
N GLU A 158 4.30 2.21 -10.33
CA GLU A 158 3.34 2.39 -9.24
C GLU A 158 3.74 3.62 -8.43
N TYR A 159 2.75 4.46 -8.16
CA TYR A 159 2.90 5.72 -7.45
C TYR A 159 2.06 5.73 -6.18
N ARG A 160 2.54 6.43 -5.16
CA ARG A 160 1.75 6.78 -3.97
C ARG A 160 1.65 8.29 -3.86
N VAL A 161 0.41 8.80 -3.80
CA VAL A 161 0.11 10.20 -3.54
C VAL A 161 -0.46 10.34 -2.14
N ILE A 162 0.19 11.09 -1.27
CA ILE A 162 -0.32 11.42 0.06
C ILE A 162 -1.05 12.75 -0.01
N LEU A 163 -2.31 12.76 0.45
CA LEU A 163 -3.16 13.94 0.49
C LEU A 163 -3.54 14.30 1.93
N LEU A 164 -3.58 15.61 2.20
CA LEU A 164 -4.14 16.21 3.42
C LEU A 164 -5.10 17.32 3.02
N LYS A 165 -6.39 17.20 3.40
CA LYS A 165 -7.46 18.12 3.00
C LYS A 165 -7.47 18.35 1.49
N ASN A 166 -7.47 17.26 0.74
CA ASN A 166 -7.44 17.25 -0.72
C ASN A 166 -6.23 17.97 -1.37
N ARG A 167 -5.16 18.24 -0.60
CA ARG A 167 -3.91 18.83 -1.09
C ARG A 167 -2.83 17.78 -1.15
N PRO A 168 -2.18 17.54 -2.32
CA PRO A 168 -1.05 16.64 -2.42
C PRO A 168 0.13 17.14 -1.57
N MET A 169 0.61 16.30 -0.68
CA MET A 169 1.71 16.59 0.24
C MET A 169 3.02 15.93 -0.20
N LEU A 170 2.92 14.73 -0.76
CA LEU A 170 4.05 13.95 -1.23
C LEU A 170 3.58 13.02 -2.37
N THR A 171 4.41 12.87 -3.39
CA THR A 171 4.22 11.86 -4.44
C THR A 171 5.52 11.10 -4.60
N ILE A 172 5.45 9.79 -4.41
CA ILE A 172 6.58 8.89 -4.62
C ILE A 172 6.23 7.85 -5.70
N ARG A 173 7.24 7.45 -6.46
CA ARG A 173 7.23 6.26 -7.29
C ARG A 173 7.81 5.10 -6.47
N LYS A 174 7.16 3.96 -6.49
CA LYS A 174 7.61 2.75 -5.81
C LYS A 174 8.50 1.95 -6.76
N GLU A 175 9.80 2.04 -6.59
CA GLU A 175 10.77 1.26 -7.38
C GLU A 175 10.93 -0.15 -6.79
N ARG A 176 10.68 -1.17 -7.60
CA ARG A 176 10.86 -2.57 -7.20
C ARG A 176 12.30 -2.86 -6.80
N ALA A 177 12.47 -3.73 -5.81
CA ALA A 177 13.79 -4.29 -5.53
C ALA A 177 14.36 -4.93 -6.80
N SER A 178 15.56 -4.55 -7.19
CA SER A 178 16.21 -5.04 -8.41
C SER A 178 17.72 -5.10 -8.22
N VAL A 179 18.37 -5.91 -9.05
CA VAL A 179 19.82 -5.92 -9.20
C VAL A 179 20.19 -5.64 -10.66
N THR A 180 21.40 -5.19 -10.88
CA THR A 180 21.94 -4.98 -12.23
C THR A 180 22.92 -6.11 -12.54
N GLY A 181 22.71 -6.80 -13.65
CA GLY A 181 23.62 -7.83 -14.15
C GLY A 181 24.99 -7.28 -14.49
N ASP A 182 26.01 -8.07 -14.29
CA ASP A 182 27.38 -7.79 -14.69
C ASP A 182 27.88 -8.71 -15.83
N GLY A 183 27.04 -9.66 -16.24
CA GLY A 183 27.37 -10.64 -17.27
C GLY A 183 28.28 -11.78 -16.79
N ILE A 184 28.58 -11.86 -15.48
CA ILE A 184 29.54 -12.80 -14.90
C ILE A 184 28.92 -13.60 -13.76
N ARG A 185 28.32 -12.90 -12.78
CA ARG A 185 27.74 -13.50 -11.58
C ARG A 185 26.31 -13.97 -11.81
N THR A 186 25.95 -15.04 -11.13
CA THR A 186 24.56 -15.50 -11.09
C THR A 186 23.65 -14.49 -10.38
N LEU A 187 22.34 -14.54 -10.63
CA LEU A 187 21.39 -13.68 -9.94
C LEU A 187 21.50 -13.85 -8.41
N ARG A 188 21.72 -15.08 -7.92
CA ARG A 188 21.92 -15.38 -6.49
C ARG A 188 23.11 -14.61 -5.91
N GLU A 189 24.23 -14.53 -6.63
CA GLU A 189 25.45 -13.85 -6.18
C GLU A 189 25.29 -12.33 -6.22
N LEU A 190 24.47 -11.82 -7.15
CA LEU A 190 24.18 -10.39 -7.26
C LEU A 190 23.20 -9.89 -6.19
N ILE A 191 22.38 -10.77 -5.59
CA ILE A 191 21.43 -10.38 -4.53
C ILE A 191 22.20 -10.01 -3.26
N PRO A 192 22.04 -8.76 -2.73
CA PRO A 192 22.65 -8.35 -1.48
C PRO A 192 22.23 -9.25 -0.31
N ASP A 193 23.14 -9.50 0.64
CA ASP A 193 22.88 -10.35 1.81
C ASP A 193 21.66 -9.89 2.62
N SER A 194 21.46 -8.58 2.74
CA SER A 194 20.31 -7.96 3.43
C SER A 194 18.95 -8.32 2.83
N LEU A 195 18.92 -8.79 1.58
CA LEU A 195 17.70 -9.19 0.88
C LEU A 195 17.49 -10.70 0.82
N ARG A 196 18.53 -11.52 1.01
CA ARG A 196 18.49 -12.99 0.82
C ARG A 196 17.43 -13.67 1.69
N GLU A 197 17.23 -13.18 2.91
CA GLU A 197 16.26 -13.74 3.86
C GLU A 197 14.82 -13.27 3.62
N LYS A 198 14.59 -12.37 2.68
CA LYS A 198 13.23 -11.92 2.36
C LYS A 198 12.42 -13.02 1.66
N SER A 199 11.16 -13.19 2.06
CA SER A 199 10.28 -14.25 1.55
C SER A 199 10.14 -14.23 0.02
N TYR A 200 10.11 -13.05 -0.60
CA TYR A 200 10.01 -12.94 -2.05
C TYR A 200 11.27 -13.40 -2.79
N ILE A 201 12.44 -13.37 -2.13
CA ILE A 201 13.69 -13.95 -2.67
C ILE A 201 13.69 -15.47 -2.52
N ARG A 202 13.27 -15.99 -1.36
CA ARG A 202 13.20 -17.44 -1.11
C ARG A 202 12.21 -18.14 -2.06
N ASN A 203 11.21 -17.42 -2.55
CA ASN A 203 10.20 -17.95 -3.48
C ASN A 203 10.61 -17.83 -4.96
N LEU A 204 11.81 -17.31 -5.26
CA LEU A 204 12.32 -17.33 -6.63
C LEU A 204 12.74 -18.78 -7.01
N GLU A 205 12.37 -19.17 -8.22
CA GLU A 205 12.72 -20.47 -8.76
C GLU A 205 14.25 -20.65 -8.85
N GLN A 206 14.73 -21.85 -8.62
CA GLN A 206 16.17 -22.15 -8.60
C GLN A 206 16.85 -21.82 -9.94
N ASP A 207 16.14 -22.09 -11.05
CA ASP A 207 16.66 -21.81 -12.40
C ASP A 207 16.83 -20.31 -12.63
N VAL A 208 15.92 -19.48 -12.10
CA VAL A 208 16.02 -18.02 -12.14
C VAL A 208 17.23 -17.55 -11.33
N LEU A 209 17.43 -18.10 -10.14
CA LEU A 209 18.55 -17.73 -9.26
C LEU A 209 19.93 -18.14 -9.81
N SER A 210 20.01 -19.21 -10.60
CA SER A 210 21.25 -19.70 -11.22
C SER A 210 21.56 -19.01 -12.56
N GLY A 211 20.62 -18.28 -13.14
CA GLY A 211 20.81 -17.53 -14.37
C GLY A 211 21.82 -16.39 -14.18
N ILE A 212 22.61 -16.10 -15.23
CA ILE A 212 23.58 -14.98 -15.29
C ILE A 212 22.94 -13.84 -16.07
N PRO A 213 22.49 -12.76 -15.43
CA PRO A 213 21.94 -11.61 -16.14
C PRO A 213 23.01 -10.89 -16.97
N ARG A 214 22.64 -10.39 -18.15
CA ARG A 214 23.56 -9.64 -19.02
C ARG A 214 24.10 -8.40 -18.33
N ALA A 215 25.29 -7.97 -18.73
CA ALA A 215 25.86 -6.72 -18.23
C ALA A 215 24.91 -5.54 -18.51
N GLY A 216 24.55 -4.79 -17.45
CA GLY A 216 23.60 -3.66 -17.51
C GLY A 216 22.11 -4.07 -17.48
N GLU A 217 21.78 -5.35 -17.50
CA GLU A 217 20.39 -5.82 -17.42
C GLU A 217 19.84 -5.60 -16.01
N LYS A 218 18.70 -4.89 -15.91
CA LYS A 218 17.98 -4.70 -14.64
C LYS A 218 17.01 -5.85 -14.41
N VAL A 219 17.27 -6.67 -13.39
CA VAL A 219 16.41 -7.80 -12.99
C VAL A 219 15.62 -7.44 -11.76
N ASN A 220 14.29 -7.41 -11.86
CA ASN A 220 13.42 -7.18 -10.72
C ASN A 220 13.30 -8.46 -9.87
N LEU A 221 13.55 -8.32 -8.57
CA LEU A 221 13.51 -9.42 -7.60
C LEU A 221 12.12 -9.73 -7.07
N ASN A 222 11.17 -8.82 -7.29
CA ASN A 222 9.78 -8.97 -6.88
C ASN A 222 8.86 -8.36 -7.96
N TRP A 223 7.73 -8.99 -8.25
CA TRP A 223 6.74 -8.44 -9.16
C TRP A 223 5.89 -7.33 -8.51
N LYS A 224 5.88 -7.27 -7.17
CA LYS A 224 5.13 -6.28 -6.38
C LYS A 224 5.96 -5.01 -6.17
N HIS A 225 5.31 -3.86 -6.25
CA HIS A 225 5.89 -2.54 -5.94
C HIS A 225 5.69 -2.17 -4.47
N ASN A 226 5.86 -3.09 -3.53
CA ASN A 226 5.54 -2.86 -2.12
C ASN A 226 6.77 -2.39 -1.34
N LEU A 227 6.68 -1.21 -0.68
CA LEU A 227 7.77 -0.64 0.12
C LEU A 227 8.19 -1.56 1.28
N GLY A 228 7.23 -2.25 1.93
CA GLY A 228 7.51 -3.22 2.99
C GLY A 228 8.15 -4.51 2.49
N GLN A 229 8.22 -4.71 1.16
CA GLN A 229 8.81 -5.87 0.51
C GLN A 229 10.02 -5.49 -0.37
N GLY A 230 10.77 -4.48 0.04
CA GLY A 230 12.05 -4.11 -0.55
C GLY A 230 11.98 -3.09 -1.68
N ALA A 231 10.81 -2.59 -2.06
CA ALA A 231 10.73 -1.47 -2.98
C ALA A 231 11.19 -0.17 -2.28
N ALA A 232 11.79 0.74 -3.05
CA ALA A 232 12.19 2.07 -2.59
C ALA A 232 11.18 3.13 -3.02
N GLY A 233 10.97 4.16 -2.19
CA GLY A 233 10.13 5.30 -2.52
C GLY A 233 10.96 6.44 -3.09
N VAL A 234 10.84 6.71 -4.39
CA VAL A 234 11.55 7.79 -5.08
C VAL A 234 10.62 8.98 -5.27
N ILE A 235 11.03 10.16 -4.81
CA ILE A 235 10.23 11.39 -4.93
C ILE A 235 10.05 11.76 -6.40
N VAL A 236 8.81 11.92 -6.83
CA VAL A 236 8.48 12.32 -8.20
C VAL A 236 8.64 13.82 -8.35
N LYS A 237 9.45 14.26 -9.33
CA LYS A 237 9.73 15.69 -9.62
C LYS A 237 9.17 16.15 -10.95
N ASP A 238 8.82 15.25 -11.86
CA ASP A 238 8.28 15.61 -13.19
C ASP A 238 6.88 16.27 -13.05
N PRO A 239 6.73 17.55 -13.42
CA PRO A 239 5.47 18.27 -13.28
C PRO A 239 4.36 17.75 -14.19
N LYS A 240 4.68 17.10 -15.31
CA LYS A 240 3.68 16.55 -16.24
C LYS A 240 2.97 15.33 -15.62
N ILE A 241 3.76 14.42 -15.06
CA ILE A 241 3.18 13.24 -14.40
C ILE A 241 2.52 13.63 -13.06
N LEU A 242 3.14 14.53 -12.27
CA LEU A 242 2.54 15.04 -11.03
C LEU A 242 1.15 15.61 -11.25
N ARG A 243 0.94 16.41 -12.31
CA ARG A 243 -0.39 16.99 -12.62
C ARG A 243 -1.45 15.89 -12.81
N LYS A 244 -1.12 14.84 -13.55
CA LYS A 244 -2.03 13.72 -13.82
C LYS A 244 -2.33 12.92 -12.55
N LEU A 245 -1.29 12.55 -11.79
CA LEU A 245 -1.42 11.81 -10.54
C LEU A 245 -2.22 12.58 -9.49
N HIS A 246 -1.94 13.88 -9.33
CA HIS A 246 -2.66 14.73 -8.38
C HIS A 246 -4.12 14.91 -8.77
N ALA A 247 -4.44 15.06 -10.06
CA ALA A 247 -5.82 15.16 -10.51
C ALA A 247 -6.62 13.88 -10.19
N LEU A 248 -6.03 12.71 -10.47
CA LEU A 248 -6.67 11.42 -10.19
C LEU A 248 -6.82 11.17 -8.69
N ALA A 249 -5.75 11.38 -7.91
CA ALA A 249 -5.76 11.19 -6.46
C ALA A 249 -6.77 12.11 -5.74
N LYS A 250 -6.88 13.38 -6.16
CA LYS A 250 -7.86 14.33 -5.61
C LYS A 250 -9.30 13.89 -5.89
N ARG A 251 -9.58 13.39 -7.10
CA ARG A 251 -10.91 12.86 -7.44
C ARG A 251 -11.25 11.66 -6.56
N ALA A 252 -10.31 10.72 -6.37
CA ALA A 252 -10.50 9.55 -5.52
C ALA A 252 -10.73 9.95 -4.05
N ALA A 253 -9.93 10.86 -3.49
CA ALA A 253 -10.10 11.35 -2.12
C ALA A 253 -11.45 12.03 -1.91
N ALA A 254 -11.89 12.87 -2.87
CA ALA A 254 -13.17 13.57 -2.82
C ALA A 254 -14.36 12.58 -2.89
N ALA A 255 -14.25 11.53 -3.69
CA ALA A 255 -15.28 10.50 -3.84
C ALA A 255 -15.62 9.83 -2.51
N VAL A 256 -14.62 9.53 -1.69
CA VAL A 256 -14.77 8.86 -0.39
C VAL A 256 -14.77 9.84 0.80
N LYS A 257 -14.69 11.13 0.54
CA LYS A 257 -14.66 12.22 1.56
C LYS A 257 -13.56 12.00 2.62
N ALA A 258 -12.39 11.51 2.19
CA ALA A 258 -11.25 11.30 3.08
C ALA A 258 -10.32 12.52 3.06
N ASP A 259 -9.98 13.00 4.24
CA ASP A 259 -9.17 14.21 4.44
C ASP A 259 -7.67 13.93 4.56
N PHE A 260 -7.29 12.76 5.12
CA PHE A 260 -5.88 12.36 5.24
C PHE A 260 -5.73 10.91 4.80
N LEU A 261 -5.18 10.71 3.61
CA LEU A 261 -5.06 9.38 3.01
C LEU A 261 -3.86 9.28 2.08
N SER A 262 -3.46 8.06 1.76
CA SER A 262 -2.61 7.78 0.60
C SER A 262 -3.41 7.07 -0.48
N VAL A 263 -3.18 7.46 -1.74
CA VAL A 263 -3.78 6.86 -2.94
C VAL A 263 -2.65 6.22 -3.73
N ASP A 264 -2.74 4.90 -3.92
CA ASP A 264 -1.83 4.14 -4.77
C ASP A 264 -2.39 4.10 -6.20
N ILE A 265 -1.58 4.53 -7.15
CA ILE A 265 -1.95 4.67 -8.57
C ILE A 265 -0.95 3.87 -9.41
N ILE A 266 -1.46 3.03 -10.28
CA ILE A 266 -0.65 2.29 -11.25
C ILE A 266 -0.67 2.97 -12.62
N ASP A 267 0.45 2.86 -13.34
CA ASP A 267 0.55 3.05 -14.78
C ASP A 267 0.64 1.67 -15.42
N ALA A 268 -0.45 1.25 -16.03
CA ALA A 268 -0.53 0.00 -16.73
C ALA A 268 -1.22 0.23 -18.10
N GLU A 269 -0.68 -0.38 -19.16
CA GLU A 269 -1.22 -0.26 -20.52
C GLU A 269 -1.38 1.21 -20.98
N GLY A 270 -0.51 2.11 -20.48
CA GLY A 270 -0.54 3.54 -20.79
C GLY A 270 -1.65 4.33 -20.09
N LYS A 271 -2.33 3.73 -19.11
CA LYS A 271 -3.41 4.35 -18.35
C LYS A 271 -3.08 4.42 -16.87
N LEU A 272 -3.38 5.57 -16.25
CA LEU A 272 -3.32 5.74 -14.82
C LEU A 272 -4.64 5.28 -14.16
N GLN A 273 -4.55 4.39 -13.18
CA GLN A 273 -5.69 3.84 -12.46
C GLN A 273 -5.40 3.80 -10.96
N VAL A 274 -6.38 4.13 -10.13
CA VAL A 274 -6.29 3.94 -8.67
C VAL A 274 -6.24 2.44 -8.40
N LEU A 275 -5.22 2.01 -7.66
CA LEU A 275 -5.09 0.61 -7.22
C LEU A 275 -5.77 0.41 -5.87
N GLU A 276 -5.46 1.28 -4.91
CA GLU A 276 -6.03 1.25 -3.56
C GLU A 276 -5.93 2.61 -2.87
N MET A 277 -6.74 2.79 -1.85
CA MET A 277 -6.70 3.95 -0.96
C MET A 277 -6.46 3.48 0.48
N ASN A 278 -5.68 4.25 1.24
CA ASN A 278 -5.37 3.91 2.62
C ASN A 278 -5.63 5.13 3.51
N GLY A 279 -6.63 5.04 4.39
CA GLY A 279 -6.98 6.07 5.35
C GLY A 279 -5.98 6.19 6.51
N GLY A 280 -5.13 5.18 6.72
CA GLY A 280 -3.97 5.23 7.61
C GLY A 280 -2.71 5.54 6.81
N VAL A 281 -2.18 6.75 6.95
CA VAL A 281 -1.04 7.22 6.16
C VAL A 281 0.27 6.72 6.75
N MET A 282 0.71 5.55 6.32
CA MET A 282 1.96 4.94 6.76
C MET A 282 3.13 5.41 5.87
N MET A 283 4.09 6.12 6.46
CA MET A 283 5.35 6.51 5.81
C MET A 283 6.57 5.83 6.42
N GLU A 284 6.40 4.73 7.16
CA GLU A 284 7.47 4.04 7.90
C GLU A 284 8.67 3.71 7.02
N HIS A 285 8.43 2.97 5.93
CA HIS A 285 9.51 2.57 5.01
C HIS A 285 10.11 3.74 4.23
N PHE A 286 9.33 4.76 3.91
CA PHE A 286 9.83 5.97 3.25
C PHE A 286 10.70 6.80 4.20
N SER A 287 10.23 7.05 5.42
CA SER A 287 10.98 7.83 6.42
C SER A 287 12.25 7.14 6.92
N GLY A 288 12.36 5.84 6.75
CA GLY A 288 13.53 5.05 7.10
C GLY A 288 14.63 5.03 6.01
N GLN A 289 14.39 5.60 4.83
CA GLN A 289 15.38 5.55 3.74
C GLN A 289 16.59 6.46 4.03
N ASP A 290 16.33 7.70 4.43
CA ASP A 290 17.35 8.69 4.74
C ASP A 290 16.78 9.87 5.56
N ALA A 291 17.65 10.82 5.91
CA ALA A 291 17.31 11.99 6.72
C ALA A 291 16.35 12.96 6.00
N GLU A 292 16.44 13.08 4.67
CA GLU A 292 15.54 13.92 3.86
C GLU A 292 14.13 13.34 3.88
N CYS A 293 14.00 12.04 3.61
CA CYS A 293 12.73 11.32 3.64
C CYS A 293 12.07 11.39 5.03
N ARG A 294 12.88 11.25 6.11
CA ARG A 294 12.39 11.42 7.49
C ARG A 294 11.88 12.83 7.74
N SER A 295 12.60 13.86 7.29
CA SER A 295 12.20 15.26 7.44
C SER A 295 10.90 15.58 6.70
N ILE A 296 10.73 15.03 5.49
CA ILE A 296 9.49 15.18 4.71
C ILE A 296 8.31 14.52 5.44
N ALA A 297 8.47 13.28 5.91
CA ALA A 297 7.43 12.56 6.65
C ALA A 297 7.03 13.33 7.93
N LYS A 298 8.02 13.80 8.70
CA LYS A 298 7.81 14.62 9.90
C LYS A 298 7.02 15.89 9.60
N ARG A 299 7.34 16.60 8.52
CA ARG A 299 6.62 17.82 8.11
C ARG A 299 5.16 17.52 7.77
N ILE A 300 4.88 16.42 7.11
CA ILE A 300 3.51 16.02 6.74
C ILE A 300 2.71 15.64 7.99
N TYR A 301 3.25 14.78 8.85
CA TYR A 301 2.61 14.41 10.10
C TYR A 301 2.42 15.60 11.03
N LYS A 302 3.41 16.51 11.13
CA LYS A 302 3.30 17.72 11.93
C LYS A 302 2.14 18.61 11.47
N LYS A 303 1.94 18.72 10.14
CA LYS A 303 0.81 19.45 9.58
C LYS A 303 -0.51 18.78 9.94
N ALA A 304 -0.60 17.44 9.86
CA ALA A 304 -1.78 16.69 10.25
C ALA A 304 -2.08 16.85 11.75
N VAL A 305 -1.06 16.77 12.62
CA VAL A 305 -1.22 16.98 14.08
C VAL A 305 -1.71 18.41 14.38
N ARG A 306 -1.11 19.44 13.76
CA ARG A 306 -1.55 20.83 13.97
C ARG A 306 -3.04 21.02 13.70
N MET A 307 -3.57 20.40 12.64
CA MET A 307 -4.99 20.50 12.30
C MET A 307 -5.93 19.89 13.34
N LEU A 308 -5.42 19.10 14.29
CA LEU A 308 -6.21 18.54 15.40
C LEU A 308 -6.39 19.54 16.54
N PHE A 309 -5.55 20.61 16.57
CA PHE A 309 -5.48 21.60 17.64
C PHE A 309 -5.68 23.05 17.14
N GLU A 310 -5.78 23.25 15.83
CA GLU A 310 -6.13 24.54 15.24
C GLU A 310 -7.67 24.62 15.01
N ASP A 311 -8.25 25.83 15.11
CA ASP A 311 -9.68 26.06 14.86
C ASP A 311 -10.00 26.05 13.37
#